data_90c7c8bacef277909ebfe19ac146c872
#
_entry.id   90c7c8bacef277909ebfe19ac146c872
#
_cell.length_a   1.000
_cell.length_b   1.000
_cell.length_c   1.000
_cell.angle_alpha   90.00
_cell.angle_beta   90.00
_cell.angle_gamma   90.00
#
_symmetry.space_group_name_H-M   'P 1'
#
loop_
_entity.id
_entity.type
_entity.pdbx_description
1 polymer ?
#
loop_
_entity_poly.entity_id
_entity_poly.type
_entity_poly.pdbx_seq_one_letter_code
_entity_poly.pdbx_strand_id
1 'polypeptide(L)'
;MKPVEKMFSEKGSWFKGNLHSHTVNSDGRLTPAQSAAYYREHGYSFICFSEHDYYTDLRKILDRDDFIILPGLEASTYLITSDDFSGLFEPEVLQRGYCDMTFQELMAFRNKNVNFTLKKAHHIHGILGTKEMRAAAGENVFTVNQLYPIRIYLNQWDGVNAAQTLSDSLKQKGCFTTYNHPIWSRVDIEDVRDLQGVWAIECYNYDTVNECAEGEDTVFWDTMLRHGTDISCFASDDNHNGGTFQDSFGGFVMVKSERLDHESIVTNLLKGNYYSSNGAVITQWGIRNGEVYVDCENAERVNFICGG
;
A
#
# COMPACT_ATOMS: atom_id res chain seq x y z
N MET A 1 5.70 5.09 41.53
CA MET A 1 5.50 4.26 40.34
C MET A 1 5.69 5.15 39.13
N LYS A 2 6.50 4.74 38.12
CA LYS A 2 6.51 5.41 36.84
C LYS A 2 5.13 5.21 36.21
N PRO A 3 4.59 6.20 35.49
CA PRO A 3 3.29 6.03 34.84
C PRO A 3 3.33 4.89 33.81
N VAL A 4 2.19 4.22 33.62
CA VAL A 4 2.01 3.27 32.53
C VAL A 4 1.75 4.09 31.27
N GLU A 5 2.58 3.96 30.27
CA GLU A 5 2.39 4.55 28.96
C GLU A 5 1.73 3.50 28.06
N LYS A 6 0.50 3.75 27.65
CA LYS A 6 -0.22 2.92 26.69
C LYS A 6 -0.09 3.55 25.32
N MET A 7 0.24 2.74 24.31
CA MET A 7 0.48 3.24 22.97
C MET A 7 -0.81 3.33 22.14
N PHE A 8 -1.75 2.40 22.33
CA PHE A 8 -3.07 2.56 21.71
C PHE A 8 -4.02 3.37 22.59
N SER A 9 -4.85 4.18 21.96
CA SER A 9 -5.93 4.91 22.62
C SER A 9 -6.79 3.97 23.47
N GLU A 10 -7.18 4.39 24.68
CA GLU A 10 -8.15 3.64 25.49
C GLU A 10 -9.57 3.76 24.96
N LYS A 11 -9.84 4.82 24.18
CA LYS A 11 -11.17 5.09 23.61
C LYS A 11 -11.29 4.48 22.22
N GLY A 12 -12.54 4.19 21.85
CA GLY A 12 -12.89 3.71 20.52
C GLY A 12 -12.91 2.20 20.39
N SER A 13 -13.22 1.75 19.20
CA SER A 13 -13.30 0.35 18.79
C SER A 13 -12.15 -0.01 17.85
N TRP A 14 -11.90 -1.30 17.68
CA TRP A 14 -11.00 -1.82 16.67
C TRP A 14 -11.75 -2.01 15.34
N PHE A 15 -11.18 -1.49 14.27
CA PHE A 15 -11.70 -1.63 12.91
C PHE A 15 -10.68 -2.37 12.04
N LYS A 16 -11.08 -3.50 11.49
CA LYS A 16 -10.26 -4.32 10.60
C LYS A 16 -10.35 -3.77 9.19
N GLY A 17 -9.21 -3.62 8.49
CA GLY A 17 -9.20 -3.14 7.13
C GLY A 17 -8.11 -3.73 6.25
N ASN A 18 -8.37 -3.70 4.93
CA ASN A 18 -7.39 -4.00 3.91
C ASN A 18 -7.03 -2.71 3.16
N LEU A 19 -5.74 -2.44 3.00
CA LEU A 19 -5.23 -1.21 2.37
C LEU A 19 -4.78 -1.40 0.92
N HIS A 20 -4.79 -2.66 0.40
CA HIS A 20 -4.36 -3.00 -0.94
C HIS A 20 -5.35 -3.97 -1.59
N SER A 21 -6.02 -3.53 -2.64
CA SER A 21 -7.08 -4.31 -3.30
C SER A 21 -7.33 -3.85 -4.73
N HIS A 22 -7.45 -4.82 -5.63
CA HIS A 22 -7.74 -4.61 -7.05
C HIS A 22 -9.11 -5.15 -7.42
N THR A 23 -9.77 -4.49 -8.37
CA THR A 23 -11.07 -4.89 -8.89
C THR A 23 -11.05 -4.91 -10.43
N VAL A 24 -12.20 -5.14 -11.06
CA VAL A 24 -12.31 -5.06 -12.53
C VAL A 24 -12.00 -3.67 -13.12
N ASN A 25 -11.78 -2.66 -12.27
CA ASN A 25 -11.33 -1.34 -12.72
C ASN A 25 -9.85 -1.32 -13.13
N SER A 26 -9.06 -2.30 -12.66
CA SER A 26 -7.71 -2.58 -13.18
C SER A 26 -7.61 -4.03 -13.67
N ASP A 27 -7.21 -4.96 -12.84
CA ASP A 27 -6.94 -6.35 -13.23
C ASP A 27 -7.48 -7.40 -12.25
N GLY A 28 -8.19 -6.98 -11.20
CA GLY A 28 -8.97 -7.87 -10.34
C GLY A 28 -10.19 -8.46 -11.05
N ARG A 29 -10.83 -9.44 -10.43
CA ARG A 29 -11.97 -10.16 -11.01
C ARG A 29 -13.32 -9.76 -10.45
N LEU A 30 -13.37 -9.26 -9.24
CA LEU A 30 -14.61 -8.78 -8.63
C LEU A 30 -14.87 -7.32 -9.01
N THR A 31 -16.15 -6.96 -9.16
CA THR A 31 -16.53 -5.55 -9.18
C THR A 31 -16.30 -4.92 -7.82
N PRO A 32 -16.10 -3.59 -7.71
CA PRO A 32 -15.94 -2.93 -6.41
C PRO A 32 -17.06 -3.24 -5.42
N ALA A 33 -18.30 -3.37 -5.89
CA ALA A 33 -19.44 -3.71 -5.04
C ALA A 33 -19.37 -5.16 -4.52
N GLN A 34 -18.93 -6.10 -5.35
CA GLN A 34 -18.72 -7.49 -4.94
C GLN A 34 -17.56 -7.61 -3.95
N SER A 35 -16.43 -6.94 -4.21
CA SER A 35 -15.28 -6.92 -3.32
C SER A 35 -15.63 -6.30 -1.96
N ALA A 36 -16.31 -5.15 -1.95
CA ALA A 36 -16.78 -4.53 -0.70
C ALA A 36 -17.70 -5.45 0.12
N ALA A 37 -18.67 -6.11 -0.53
CA ALA A 37 -19.56 -7.08 0.13
C ALA A 37 -18.76 -8.27 0.68
N TYR A 38 -17.82 -8.81 -0.09
CA TYR A 38 -17.01 -9.96 0.27
C TYR A 38 -16.14 -9.67 1.52
N TYR A 39 -15.47 -8.52 1.57
CA TYR A 39 -14.69 -8.11 2.74
C TYR A 39 -15.56 -7.81 3.97
N ARG A 40 -16.70 -7.15 3.78
CA ARG A 40 -17.64 -6.87 4.85
C ARG A 40 -18.18 -8.16 5.48
N GLU A 41 -18.55 -9.16 4.70
CA GLU A 41 -19.01 -10.48 5.15
C GLU A 41 -17.95 -11.25 5.95
N HIS A 42 -16.65 -10.96 5.72
CA HIS A 42 -15.51 -11.51 6.45
C HIS A 42 -15.04 -10.62 7.63
N GLY A 43 -15.90 -9.71 8.09
CA GLY A 43 -15.69 -8.94 9.31
C GLY A 43 -14.70 -7.76 9.16
N TYR A 44 -14.42 -7.32 7.92
CA TYR A 44 -13.71 -6.08 7.70
C TYR A 44 -14.65 -4.88 7.84
N SER A 45 -14.10 -3.76 8.27
CA SER A 45 -14.81 -2.48 8.44
C SER A 45 -14.44 -1.48 7.35
N PHE A 46 -13.33 -1.66 6.66
CA PHE A 46 -12.95 -0.80 5.55
C PHE A 46 -12.02 -1.52 4.56
N ILE A 47 -12.00 -1.00 3.34
CA ILE A 47 -11.10 -1.41 2.27
C ILE A 47 -10.61 -0.20 1.49
N CYS A 48 -9.36 -0.23 1.03
CA CYS A 48 -8.85 0.70 0.04
C CYS A 48 -8.89 0.02 -1.33
N PHE A 49 -9.58 0.62 -2.30
CA PHE A 49 -9.42 0.24 -3.69
C PHE A 49 -8.24 1.01 -4.27
N SER A 50 -7.17 0.27 -4.53
CA SER A 50 -5.88 0.76 -5.00
C SER A 50 -5.60 0.32 -6.43
N GLU A 51 -6.52 0.58 -7.34
CA GLU A 51 -6.44 0.18 -8.73
C GLU A 51 -5.14 0.66 -9.40
N HIS A 52 -4.56 -0.16 -10.28
CA HIS A 52 -3.36 0.23 -11.02
C HIS A 52 -3.58 1.47 -11.85
N ASP A 53 -2.83 2.54 -11.54
CA ASP A 53 -2.84 3.83 -12.22
C ASP A 53 -4.23 4.47 -12.38
N TYR A 54 -5.20 4.09 -11.55
CA TYR A 54 -6.55 4.62 -11.63
C TYR A 54 -7.09 4.98 -10.24
N TYR A 55 -7.20 6.28 -9.97
CA TYR A 55 -7.78 6.75 -8.70
C TYR A 55 -9.27 6.43 -8.63
N THR A 56 -9.66 5.79 -7.53
CA THR A 56 -11.04 5.32 -7.31
C THR A 56 -11.60 5.89 -6.00
N ASP A 57 -12.70 6.63 -6.10
CA ASP A 57 -13.50 7.09 -4.94
C ASP A 57 -14.95 6.64 -5.10
N LEU A 58 -15.33 5.61 -4.36
CA LEU A 58 -16.66 5.00 -4.39
C LEU A 58 -17.43 5.18 -3.08
N ARG A 59 -16.97 6.05 -2.18
CA ARG A 59 -17.59 6.30 -0.88
C ARG A 59 -19.08 6.61 -0.98
N LYS A 60 -19.50 7.48 -1.90
CA LYS A 60 -20.90 7.87 -2.11
C LYS A 60 -21.82 6.70 -2.47
N ILE A 61 -21.27 5.61 -2.97
CA ILE A 61 -22.04 4.46 -3.48
C ILE A 61 -21.94 3.29 -2.50
N LEU A 62 -20.76 3.05 -1.93
CA LEU A 62 -20.45 1.81 -1.21
C LEU A 62 -20.32 1.98 0.31
N ASP A 63 -20.12 3.20 0.84
CA ASP A 63 -20.08 3.40 2.30
C ASP A 63 -21.38 2.98 2.96
N ARG A 64 -21.25 2.34 4.12
CA ARG A 64 -22.33 1.90 5.01
C ARG A 64 -21.95 2.28 6.44
N ASP A 65 -22.88 2.14 7.36
CA ASP A 65 -22.65 2.44 8.79
C ASP A 65 -21.56 1.54 9.41
N ASP A 66 -21.38 0.34 8.88
CA ASP A 66 -20.46 -0.70 9.36
C ASP A 66 -19.29 -1.00 8.41
N PHE A 67 -19.23 -0.34 7.24
CA PHE A 67 -18.19 -0.56 6.25
C PHE A 67 -17.95 0.67 5.38
N ILE A 68 -16.68 1.11 5.24
CA ILE A 68 -16.32 2.28 4.44
C ILE A 68 -15.24 1.97 3.40
N ILE A 69 -15.18 2.80 2.37
CA ILE A 69 -14.15 2.77 1.34
C ILE A 69 -13.11 3.86 1.61
N LEU A 70 -11.84 3.51 1.55
CA LEU A 70 -10.75 4.47 1.46
C LEU A 70 -10.41 4.68 -0.03
N PRO A 71 -10.55 5.91 -0.55
CA PRO A 71 -10.19 6.18 -1.93
C PRO A 71 -8.68 6.13 -2.15
N GLY A 72 -8.24 5.54 -3.25
CA GLY A 72 -6.82 5.44 -3.55
C GLY A 72 -6.53 4.94 -4.96
N LEU A 73 -5.26 4.71 -5.20
CA LEU A 73 -4.70 4.06 -6.38
C LEU A 73 -3.34 3.48 -6.05
N GLU A 74 -2.87 2.56 -6.87
CA GLU A 74 -1.49 2.13 -6.92
C GLU A 74 -0.83 2.64 -8.19
N ALA A 75 0.14 3.56 -8.04
CA ALA A 75 0.96 4.06 -9.13
C ALA A 75 2.23 3.22 -9.26
N SER A 76 2.64 2.95 -10.50
CA SER A 76 3.73 2.03 -10.76
C SER A 76 4.78 2.64 -11.69
N THR A 77 6.02 2.18 -11.53
CA THR A 77 7.08 2.34 -12.52
C THR A 77 7.81 1.03 -12.72
N TYR A 78 8.31 0.78 -13.92
CA TYR A 78 8.91 -0.49 -14.30
C TYR A 78 10.23 -0.28 -15.02
N LEU A 79 11.24 -1.08 -14.67
CA LEU A 79 12.41 -1.26 -15.50
C LEU A 79 12.08 -2.26 -16.61
N ILE A 80 12.08 -1.78 -17.83
CA ILE A 80 11.79 -2.56 -19.02
C ILE A 80 13.11 -2.87 -19.74
N THR A 81 13.38 -4.14 -19.96
CA THR A 81 14.52 -4.57 -20.76
C THR A 81 14.04 -5.47 -21.87
N SER A 82 14.26 -5.05 -23.09
CA SER A 82 14.25 -5.91 -24.27
C SER A 82 15.23 -5.35 -25.28
N ASP A 83 15.80 -6.23 -26.10
CA ASP A 83 16.62 -5.81 -27.24
C ASP A 83 15.77 -5.03 -28.27
N ASP A 84 14.44 -5.19 -28.19
CA ASP A 84 13.47 -4.53 -29.07
C ASP A 84 12.79 -3.32 -28.42
N PHE A 85 13.24 -2.83 -27.26
CA PHE A 85 12.65 -1.65 -26.60
C PHE A 85 12.58 -0.45 -27.56
N SER A 86 13.61 -0.27 -28.40
CA SER A 86 13.67 0.76 -29.43
C SER A 86 12.61 0.61 -30.54
N GLY A 87 12.09 -0.60 -30.75
CA GLY A 87 11.00 -0.84 -31.72
C GLY A 87 9.59 -0.63 -31.16
N LEU A 88 9.47 -0.36 -29.85
CA LEU A 88 8.20 -0.25 -29.14
C LEU A 88 7.73 1.18 -28.97
N PHE A 89 8.68 2.10 -28.86
CA PHE A 89 8.42 3.49 -28.56
C PHE A 89 9.13 4.39 -29.57
N GLU A 90 8.50 5.51 -29.88
CA GLU A 90 9.14 6.55 -30.65
C GLU A 90 10.44 7.03 -29.98
N PRO A 91 11.49 7.40 -30.75
CA PRO A 91 12.78 7.80 -30.21
C PRO A 91 12.72 8.91 -29.15
N GLU A 92 11.74 9.83 -29.26
CA GLU A 92 11.54 10.89 -28.29
C GLU A 92 11.04 10.35 -26.94
N VAL A 93 10.24 9.29 -26.93
CA VAL A 93 9.74 8.63 -25.72
C VAL A 93 10.91 7.91 -25.02
N LEU A 94 11.76 7.24 -25.79
CA LEU A 94 12.96 6.58 -25.25
C LEU A 94 13.96 7.57 -24.64
N GLN A 95 14.11 8.76 -25.23
CA GLN A 95 14.99 9.82 -24.69
C GLN A 95 14.47 10.39 -23.38
N ARG A 96 13.16 10.41 -23.17
CA ARG A 96 12.55 10.87 -21.89
C ARG A 96 12.64 9.84 -20.79
N GLY A 97 12.94 8.57 -21.11
CA GLY A 97 13.04 7.47 -20.14
C GLY A 97 11.70 6.96 -19.61
N TYR A 98 10.57 7.44 -20.14
CA TYR A 98 9.22 7.02 -19.76
C TYR A 98 8.26 7.01 -20.95
N CYS A 99 7.14 6.31 -20.82
CA CYS A 99 6.05 6.29 -21.82
C CYS A 99 4.68 6.46 -21.14
N ASP A 100 3.68 6.88 -21.94
CA ASP A 100 2.31 7.14 -21.48
C ASP A 100 1.39 5.91 -21.61
N MET A 101 1.95 4.71 -21.49
CA MET A 101 1.21 3.46 -21.57
C MET A 101 0.45 3.21 -20.24
N THR A 102 -0.78 2.73 -20.31
CA THR A 102 -1.51 2.25 -19.14
C THR A 102 -0.93 0.93 -18.68
N PHE A 103 -1.14 0.57 -17.40
CA PHE A 103 -0.77 -0.75 -16.90
C PHE A 103 -1.37 -1.87 -17.77
N GLN A 104 -2.65 -1.75 -18.14
CA GLN A 104 -3.33 -2.73 -19.02
C GLN A 104 -2.69 -2.82 -20.41
N GLU A 105 -2.31 -1.68 -21.00
CA GLU A 105 -1.59 -1.67 -22.29
C GLU A 105 -0.21 -2.29 -22.16
N LEU A 106 0.51 -2.01 -21.07
CA LEU A 106 1.80 -2.64 -20.77
C LEU A 106 1.66 -4.17 -20.63
N MET A 107 0.67 -4.63 -19.88
CA MET A 107 0.42 -6.07 -19.70
C MET A 107 -0.02 -6.73 -21.02
N ALA A 108 -0.88 -6.09 -21.79
CA ALA A 108 -1.27 -6.57 -23.11
C ALA A 108 -0.07 -6.63 -24.06
N PHE A 109 0.84 -5.68 -23.98
CA PHE A 109 2.07 -5.66 -24.72
C PHE A 109 3.00 -6.79 -24.29
N ARG A 110 3.26 -6.95 -22.98
CA ARG A 110 4.04 -8.05 -22.40
C ARG A 110 3.57 -9.41 -22.88
N ASN A 111 2.25 -9.63 -22.88
CA ASN A 111 1.66 -10.90 -23.29
C ASN A 111 1.80 -11.23 -24.79
N LYS A 112 2.08 -10.22 -25.60
CA LYS A 112 2.30 -10.39 -27.07
C LYS A 112 3.78 -10.55 -27.44
N ASN A 113 4.69 -10.15 -26.59
CA ASN A 113 6.13 -10.05 -26.87
C ASN A 113 6.94 -10.90 -25.88
N VAL A 114 7.32 -12.10 -26.31
CA VAL A 114 8.03 -13.10 -25.49
C VAL A 114 9.40 -12.62 -24.95
N ASN A 115 10.01 -11.61 -25.59
CA ASN A 115 11.32 -11.09 -25.20
C ASN A 115 11.24 -9.88 -24.26
N PHE A 116 10.03 -9.48 -23.87
CA PHE A 116 9.80 -8.36 -22.98
C PHE A 116 9.85 -8.83 -21.53
N THR A 117 10.75 -8.28 -20.74
CA THR A 117 10.90 -8.62 -19.33
C THR A 117 10.77 -7.39 -18.44
N LEU A 118 9.86 -7.44 -17.50
CA LEU A 118 9.83 -6.54 -16.35
C LEU A 118 10.85 -7.05 -15.34
N LYS A 119 11.90 -6.26 -15.05
CA LYS A 119 12.98 -6.70 -14.16
C LYS A 119 12.82 -6.20 -12.75
N LYS A 120 12.47 -4.94 -12.60
CA LYS A 120 12.23 -4.27 -11.30
C LYS A 120 11.02 -3.34 -11.43
N ALA A 121 10.35 -3.09 -10.33
CA ALA A 121 9.27 -2.13 -10.26
C ALA A 121 9.33 -1.33 -8.96
N HIS A 122 8.74 -0.13 -8.98
CA HIS A 122 8.27 0.51 -7.75
C HIS A 122 6.74 0.57 -7.82
N HIS A 123 6.09 0.15 -6.75
CA HIS A 123 4.66 0.30 -6.57
C HIS A 123 4.40 1.21 -5.36
N ILE A 124 3.67 2.27 -5.58
CA ILE A 124 3.40 3.33 -4.60
C ILE A 124 1.90 3.55 -4.49
N HIS A 125 1.31 3.32 -3.32
CA HIS A 125 -0.06 3.78 -3.11
C HIS A 125 -0.13 5.29 -2.92
N GLY A 126 -1.20 5.86 -3.44
CA GLY A 126 -1.73 7.14 -3.03
C GLY A 126 -3.11 6.91 -2.41
N ILE A 127 -3.20 6.92 -1.09
CA ILE A 127 -4.47 6.83 -0.37
C ILE A 127 -4.90 8.24 0.02
N LEU A 128 -6.15 8.61 -0.24
CA LEU A 128 -6.65 9.94 0.05
C LEU A 128 -6.46 10.30 1.53
N GLY A 129 -5.79 11.41 1.78
CA GLY A 129 -5.37 11.85 3.11
C GLY A 129 -6.45 12.54 3.93
N THR A 130 -6.03 13.13 5.05
CA THR A 130 -6.89 13.90 5.96
C THR A 130 -7.40 15.20 5.32
N LYS A 131 -8.32 15.88 5.99
CA LYS A 131 -8.83 17.19 5.55
C LYS A 131 -7.69 18.20 5.38
N GLU A 132 -6.72 18.18 6.29
CA GLU A 132 -5.55 19.07 6.25
C GLU A 132 -4.69 18.78 5.03
N MET A 133 -4.42 17.52 4.71
CA MET A 133 -3.66 17.12 3.53
C MET A 133 -4.36 17.52 2.23
N ARG A 134 -5.67 17.29 2.16
CA ARG A 134 -6.49 17.69 1.02
C ARG A 134 -6.56 19.22 0.87
N ALA A 135 -6.67 19.95 1.97
CA ALA A 135 -6.66 21.41 1.96
C ALA A 135 -5.29 21.96 1.49
N ALA A 136 -4.20 21.33 1.88
CA ALA A 136 -2.86 21.69 1.42
C ALA A 136 -2.66 21.44 -0.09
N ALA A 137 -3.27 20.40 -0.64
CA ALA A 137 -3.26 20.11 -2.07
C ALA A 137 -4.11 21.09 -2.91
N GLY A 138 -5.08 21.77 -2.28
CA GLY A 138 -5.93 22.77 -2.93
C GLY A 138 -6.71 22.21 -4.11
N GLU A 139 -6.60 22.87 -5.26
CA GLU A 139 -7.30 22.45 -6.50
C GLU A 139 -6.72 21.17 -7.14
N ASN A 140 -5.54 20.74 -6.71
CA ASN A 140 -4.89 19.54 -7.24
C ASN A 140 -5.44 18.24 -6.64
N VAL A 141 -6.23 18.32 -5.56
CA VAL A 141 -6.76 17.14 -4.87
C VAL A 141 -7.58 16.26 -5.82
N PHE A 142 -7.45 14.96 -5.67
CA PHE A 142 -8.33 14.02 -6.37
C PHE A 142 -9.79 14.21 -5.93
N THR A 143 -10.67 14.44 -6.89
CA THR A 143 -12.11 14.70 -6.64
C THR A 143 -13.03 13.73 -7.36
N VAL A 144 -12.53 13.04 -8.39
CA VAL A 144 -13.28 12.10 -9.23
C VAL A 144 -12.41 10.91 -9.59
N ASN A 145 -13.04 9.81 -9.94
CA ASN A 145 -12.34 8.64 -10.49
C ASN A 145 -11.66 9.03 -11.80
N GLN A 146 -10.38 8.79 -11.90
CA GLN A 146 -9.60 9.21 -13.07
C GLN A 146 -8.30 8.43 -13.21
N LEU A 147 -7.81 8.32 -14.44
CA LEU A 147 -6.47 7.83 -14.70
C LEU A 147 -5.43 8.75 -14.04
N TYR A 148 -4.42 8.13 -13.46
CA TYR A 148 -3.26 8.84 -12.94
C TYR A 148 -2.33 9.18 -14.12
N PRO A 149 -2.01 10.47 -14.33
CA PRO A 149 -1.33 10.89 -15.54
C PRO A 149 0.17 10.61 -15.57
N ILE A 150 0.76 10.29 -14.41
CA ILE A 150 2.21 10.08 -14.30
C ILE A 150 2.47 8.58 -14.29
N ARG A 151 3.15 8.11 -15.33
CA ARG A 151 3.62 6.75 -15.49
C ARG A 151 5.07 6.81 -15.90
N ILE A 152 5.90 6.06 -15.20
CA ILE A 152 7.33 6.09 -15.42
C ILE A 152 7.77 4.68 -15.80
N TYR A 153 8.20 4.51 -17.06
CA TYR A 153 8.80 3.28 -17.53
C TYR A 153 10.26 3.56 -17.84
N LEU A 154 11.14 2.83 -17.19
CA LEU A 154 12.59 3.05 -17.22
C LEU A 154 13.24 2.05 -18.18
N ASN A 155 14.10 2.53 -19.04
CA ASN A 155 15.05 1.70 -19.80
C ASN A 155 16.39 1.51 -19.07
N GLN A 156 16.61 2.33 -18.04
CA GLN A 156 17.74 2.23 -17.12
C GLN A 156 17.23 2.50 -15.71
N TRP A 157 17.59 1.63 -14.76
CA TRP A 157 17.18 1.80 -13.38
C TRP A 157 17.83 3.04 -12.77
N ASP A 158 17.02 3.86 -12.10
CA ASP A 158 17.44 5.14 -11.52
C ASP A 158 17.39 5.16 -9.97
N GLY A 159 17.31 3.95 -9.36
CA GLY A 159 17.19 3.80 -7.91
C GLY A 159 15.89 4.40 -7.38
N VAL A 160 15.99 5.25 -6.37
CA VAL A 160 14.84 5.83 -5.66
C VAL A 160 14.09 6.93 -6.43
N ASN A 161 14.68 7.49 -7.50
CA ASN A 161 14.16 8.74 -8.10
C ASN A 161 12.75 8.61 -8.68
N ALA A 162 12.47 7.50 -9.38
CA ALA A 162 11.14 7.26 -9.93
C ALA A 162 10.10 7.08 -8.81
N ALA A 163 10.41 6.29 -7.78
CA ALA A 163 9.54 6.11 -6.61
C ALA A 163 9.26 7.45 -5.90
N GLN A 164 10.30 8.28 -5.71
CA GLN A 164 10.15 9.60 -5.09
C GLN A 164 9.26 10.51 -5.93
N THR A 165 9.44 10.50 -7.25
CA THR A 165 8.60 11.28 -8.19
C THR A 165 7.14 10.90 -8.10
N LEU A 166 6.83 9.59 -8.08
CA LEU A 166 5.46 9.09 -7.90
C LEU A 166 4.89 9.51 -6.55
N SER A 167 5.62 9.26 -5.46
CA SER A 167 5.19 9.61 -4.11
C SER A 167 4.90 11.11 -3.97
N ASP A 168 5.81 11.97 -4.44
CA ASP A 168 5.65 13.42 -4.33
C ASP A 168 4.47 13.94 -5.17
N SER A 169 4.26 13.38 -6.35
CA SER A 169 3.10 13.71 -7.16
C SER A 169 1.77 13.30 -6.50
N LEU A 170 1.71 12.13 -5.88
CA LEU A 170 0.52 11.66 -5.16
C LEU A 170 0.24 12.51 -3.91
N LYS A 171 1.28 12.92 -3.19
CA LYS A 171 1.14 13.87 -2.06
C LYS A 171 0.58 15.22 -2.50
N GLN A 172 0.99 15.73 -3.68
CA GLN A 172 0.41 16.93 -4.27
C GLN A 172 -1.07 16.78 -4.65
N LYS A 173 -1.56 15.54 -4.76
CA LYS A 173 -2.99 15.21 -4.96
C LYS A 173 -3.77 15.02 -3.66
N GLY A 174 -3.16 15.33 -2.50
CA GLY A 174 -3.79 15.22 -1.19
C GLY A 174 -3.78 13.81 -0.60
N CYS A 175 -2.95 12.92 -1.11
CA CYS A 175 -2.76 11.56 -0.61
C CYS A 175 -1.62 11.49 0.41
N PHE A 176 -1.68 10.49 1.29
CA PHE A 176 -0.49 9.91 1.89
C PHE A 176 -0.06 8.69 1.08
N THR A 177 1.21 8.31 1.18
CA THR A 177 1.78 7.29 0.30
C THR A 177 2.38 6.13 1.08
N THR A 178 2.35 4.94 0.47
CA THR A 178 3.02 3.73 0.95
C THR A 178 3.98 3.21 -0.11
N TYR A 179 4.91 2.37 0.29
CA TYR A 179 5.76 1.60 -0.61
C TYR A 179 5.38 0.13 -0.52
N ASN A 180 5.02 -0.51 -1.64
CA ASN A 180 4.39 -1.81 -1.65
C ASN A 180 5.38 -2.94 -2.00
N HIS A 181 5.16 -4.12 -1.44
CA HIS A 181 5.78 -5.44 -1.72
C HIS A 181 7.19 -5.37 -2.36
N PRO A 182 8.22 -4.80 -1.69
CA PRO A 182 9.53 -4.55 -2.28
C PRO A 182 10.25 -5.82 -2.78
N ILE A 183 10.12 -6.97 -2.11
CA ILE A 183 10.75 -8.23 -2.54
C ILE A 183 10.14 -8.72 -3.85
N TRP A 184 8.81 -8.75 -3.96
CA TRP A 184 8.13 -9.07 -5.21
C TRP A 184 8.53 -8.12 -6.34
N SER A 185 8.68 -6.84 -6.03
CA SER A 185 9.12 -5.78 -6.94
C SER A 185 10.60 -5.89 -7.34
N ARG A 186 11.35 -6.83 -6.73
CA ARG A 186 12.77 -7.12 -6.99
C ARG A 186 13.70 -5.93 -6.78
N VAL A 187 13.35 -5.06 -5.84
CA VAL A 187 14.19 -3.93 -5.45
C VAL A 187 15.11 -4.31 -4.31
N ASP A 188 16.27 -3.69 -4.30
CA ASP A 188 17.24 -3.80 -3.22
C ASP A 188 17.01 -2.65 -2.22
N ILE A 189 17.56 -2.77 -1.02
CA ILE A 189 17.43 -1.73 0.01
C ILE A 189 18.00 -0.38 -0.46
N GLU A 190 19.06 -0.41 -1.25
CA GLU A 190 19.69 0.76 -1.85
C GLU A 190 18.76 1.52 -2.81
N ASP A 191 17.79 0.82 -3.38
CA ASP A 191 16.81 1.42 -4.30
C ASP A 191 15.75 2.27 -3.59
N VAL A 192 15.56 2.09 -2.27
CA VAL A 192 14.44 2.70 -1.55
C VAL A 192 14.82 3.35 -0.21
N ARG A 193 15.97 3.05 0.38
CA ARG A 193 16.34 3.56 1.72
C ARG A 193 16.33 5.09 1.84
N ASP A 194 16.58 5.79 0.74
CA ASP A 194 16.61 7.26 0.71
C ASP A 194 15.26 7.88 0.34
N LEU A 195 14.19 7.06 0.20
CA LEU A 195 12.84 7.51 -0.09
C LEU A 195 12.28 8.34 1.09
N GLN A 196 11.76 9.52 0.77
CA GLN A 196 11.33 10.49 1.76
C GLN A 196 9.82 10.70 1.80
N GLY A 197 9.28 10.83 3.02
CA GLY A 197 7.89 11.23 3.23
C GLY A 197 6.85 10.18 2.80
N VAL A 198 7.23 8.92 2.69
CA VAL A 198 6.33 7.77 2.61
C VAL A 198 5.94 7.38 4.03
N TRP A 199 4.65 7.17 4.27
CA TRP A 199 4.11 6.83 5.58
C TRP A 199 4.53 5.43 6.04
N ALA A 200 4.39 4.44 5.17
CA ALA A 200 4.62 3.04 5.53
C ALA A 200 5.10 2.21 4.34
N ILE A 201 5.81 1.12 4.67
CA ILE A 201 6.13 0.04 3.75
C ILE A 201 5.17 -1.14 3.97
N GLU A 202 4.79 -1.82 2.92
CA GLU A 202 4.03 -3.06 3.00
C GLU A 202 4.97 -4.18 3.45
N CYS A 203 4.86 -4.59 4.71
CA CYS A 203 5.73 -5.60 5.32
C CYS A 203 5.18 -7.03 5.21
N TYR A 204 3.94 -7.16 4.80
CA TYR A 204 3.28 -8.43 4.50
C TYR A 204 2.22 -8.23 3.43
N ASN A 205 2.34 -8.96 2.33
CA ASN A 205 1.41 -8.97 1.21
C ASN A 205 0.92 -10.40 0.97
N TYR A 206 -0.37 -10.65 1.21
CA TYR A 206 -0.91 -12.01 1.21
C TYR A 206 -1.01 -12.63 -0.19
N ASP A 207 -1.28 -11.83 -1.22
CA ASP A 207 -1.28 -12.28 -2.62
C ASP A 207 0.11 -12.81 -2.99
N THR A 208 1.15 -12.01 -2.82
CA THR A 208 2.52 -12.37 -3.23
C THR A 208 3.12 -13.49 -2.37
N VAL A 209 2.69 -13.66 -1.10
CA VAL A 209 3.03 -14.84 -0.30
C VAL A 209 2.49 -16.10 -0.96
N ASN A 210 1.23 -16.09 -1.43
CA ASN A 210 0.58 -17.27 -2.00
C ASN A 210 0.89 -17.48 -3.48
N GLU A 211 1.16 -16.39 -4.23
CA GLU A 211 1.55 -16.46 -5.63
C GLU A 211 2.96 -17.04 -5.82
N CYS A 212 3.95 -16.51 -5.07
CA CYS A 212 5.36 -16.80 -5.33
C CYS A 212 6.26 -16.88 -4.09
N ALA A 213 5.69 -16.82 -2.87
CA ALA A 213 6.41 -16.82 -1.60
C ALA A 213 7.34 -15.58 -1.37
N GLU A 214 7.01 -14.43 -1.97
CA GLU A 214 7.80 -13.19 -1.93
C GLU A 214 7.08 -12.03 -1.19
N GLY A 215 6.14 -12.32 -0.29
CA GLY A 215 5.33 -11.30 0.39
C GLY A 215 5.69 -11.05 1.86
N GLU A 216 6.82 -11.59 2.35
CA GLU A 216 7.30 -11.41 3.74
C GLU A 216 8.42 -10.37 3.78
N ASP A 217 8.06 -9.09 3.80
CA ASP A 217 8.97 -7.94 3.70
C ASP A 217 9.42 -7.36 5.05
N THR A 218 9.19 -8.06 6.16
CA THR A 218 9.56 -7.62 7.52
C THR A 218 11.05 -7.34 7.68
N VAL A 219 11.91 -8.14 7.04
CA VAL A 219 13.37 -7.94 7.08
C VAL A 219 13.77 -6.68 6.31
N PHE A 220 13.07 -6.38 5.23
CA PHE A 220 13.28 -5.17 4.45
C PHE A 220 12.94 -3.93 5.31
N TRP A 221 11.78 -3.93 5.96
CA TRP A 221 11.36 -2.87 6.87
C TRP A 221 12.35 -2.69 8.05
N ASP A 222 12.76 -3.78 8.72
CA ASP A 222 13.75 -3.74 9.81
C ASP A 222 15.09 -3.13 9.33
N THR A 223 15.50 -3.45 8.10
CA THR A 223 16.71 -2.89 7.52
C THR A 223 16.58 -1.38 7.30
N MET A 224 15.44 -0.89 6.80
CA MET A 224 15.19 0.56 6.68
C MET A 224 15.26 1.27 8.03
N LEU A 225 14.64 0.72 9.07
CA LEU A 225 14.69 1.27 10.43
C LEU A 225 16.14 1.35 10.95
N ARG A 226 16.94 0.30 10.73
CA ARG A 226 18.37 0.29 11.12
C ARG A 226 19.23 1.31 10.35
N HIS A 227 18.82 1.70 9.15
CA HIS A 227 19.44 2.79 8.40
C HIS A 227 18.95 4.17 8.85
N GLY A 228 18.04 4.25 9.82
CA GLY A 228 17.52 5.50 10.38
C GLY A 228 16.34 6.08 9.62
N THR A 229 15.70 5.31 8.72
CA THR A 229 14.47 5.73 8.05
C THR A 229 13.30 5.64 9.02
N ASP A 230 12.63 6.76 9.28
CA ASP A 230 11.41 6.79 10.11
C ASP A 230 10.20 6.42 9.23
N ILE A 231 9.89 5.13 9.18
CA ILE A 231 8.84 4.57 8.35
C ILE A 231 8.03 3.52 9.12
N SER A 232 6.72 3.62 9.05
CA SER A 232 5.81 2.61 9.58
C SER A 232 5.74 1.37 8.67
N CYS A 233 4.97 0.36 9.07
CA CYS A 233 4.67 -0.77 8.19
C CYS A 233 3.20 -1.14 8.24
N PHE A 234 2.69 -1.77 7.17
CA PHE A 234 1.34 -2.31 7.12
C PHE A 234 1.33 -3.70 6.48
N ALA A 235 0.28 -4.47 6.79
CA ALA A 235 -0.03 -5.74 6.16
C ALA A 235 -1.31 -5.59 5.34
N SER A 236 -1.39 -6.26 4.21
CA SER A 236 -2.54 -6.21 3.31
C SER A 236 -2.65 -7.46 2.45
N ASP A 237 -3.71 -7.52 1.66
CA ASP A 237 -4.01 -8.67 0.81
C ASP A 237 -3.47 -8.53 -0.60
N ASP A 238 -3.55 -7.33 -1.22
CA ASP A 238 -3.27 -7.12 -2.65
C ASP A 238 -4.13 -8.03 -3.54
N ASN A 239 -5.38 -8.24 -3.13
CA ASN A 239 -6.23 -9.23 -3.73
C ASN A 239 -6.68 -8.86 -5.14
N HIS A 240 -6.61 -9.84 -6.04
CA HIS A 240 -7.11 -9.77 -7.41
C HIS A 240 -8.30 -10.71 -7.64
N ASN A 241 -8.51 -11.66 -6.72
CA ASN A 241 -9.57 -12.68 -6.78
C ASN A 241 -9.52 -13.51 -8.07
N GLY A 242 -8.32 -13.82 -8.53
CA GLY A 242 -8.06 -14.56 -9.77
C GLY A 242 -8.52 -16.02 -9.74
N GLY A 243 -8.69 -16.59 -8.54
CA GLY A 243 -9.20 -17.94 -8.32
C GLY A 243 -8.17 -19.07 -8.48
N THR A 244 -6.90 -18.74 -8.74
CA THR A 244 -5.81 -19.72 -8.84
C THR A 244 -5.25 -20.10 -7.47
N PHE A 245 -5.28 -19.18 -6.54
CA PHE A 245 -4.88 -19.35 -5.14
C PHE A 245 -5.70 -18.38 -4.27
N GLN A 246 -5.59 -18.52 -2.95
CA GLN A 246 -6.25 -17.60 -2.01
C GLN A 246 -5.42 -16.34 -1.85
N ASP A 247 -6.00 -15.19 -2.20
CA ASP A 247 -5.38 -13.87 -2.15
C ASP A 247 -6.12 -12.88 -1.24
N SER A 248 -7.08 -13.33 -0.45
CA SER A 248 -7.93 -12.47 0.37
C SER A 248 -7.98 -12.92 1.83
N PHE A 249 -8.08 -11.95 2.77
CA PHE A 249 -8.27 -12.11 4.21
C PHE A 249 -7.06 -12.58 5.01
N GLY A 250 -5.86 -12.63 4.41
CA GLY A 250 -4.64 -13.08 5.08
C GLY A 250 -3.76 -11.96 5.62
N GLY A 251 -3.85 -10.76 5.06
CA GLY A 251 -3.13 -9.57 5.51
C GLY A 251 -4.08 -8.43 5.84
N PHE A 252 -3.90 -7.76 6.99
CA PHE A 252 -4.79 -6.67 7.38
C PHE A 252 -4.15 -5.71 8.38
N VAL A 253 -4.78 -4.55 8.53
CA VAL A 253 -4.51 -3.61 9.62
C VAL A 253 -5.70 -3.58 10.58
N MET A 254 -5.41 -3.43 11.87
CA MET A 254 -6.41 -3.15 12.90
C MET A 254 -6.22 -1.74 13.39
N VAL A 255 -7.19 -0.87 13.17
CA VAL A 255 -7.14 0.55 13.51
C VAL A 255 -8.00 0.84 14.73
N LYS A 256 -7.42 1.45 15.77
CA LYS A 256 -8.15 1.91 16.95
C LYS A 256 -8.73 3.29 16.68
N SER A 257 -10.05 3.42 16.66
CA SER A 257 -10.72 4.69 16.36
C SER A 257 -12.03 4.85 17.12
N GLU A 258 -12.42 6.08 17.40
CA GLU A 258 -13.72 6.39 18.03
C GLU A 258 -14.87 6.29 17.02
N ARG A 259 -14.60 6.43 15.73
CA ARG A 259 -15.60 6.40 14.66
C ARG A 259 -15.09 5.66 13.44
N LEU A 260 -16.02 5.05 12.73
CA LEU A 260 -15.78 4.47 11.42
C LEU A 260 -16.16 5.51 10.35
N ASP A 261 -15.26 6.42 10.09
CA ASP A 261 -15.33 7.36 8.97
C ASP A 261 -13.93 7.57 8.38
N HIS A 262 -13.86 8.00 7.13
CA HIS A 262 -12.60 8.22 6.41
C HIS A 262 -11.61 9.06 7.22
N GLU A 263 -12.05 10.20 7.75
CA GLU A 263 -11.17 11.12 8.48
C GLU A 263 -10.59 10.50 9.75
N SER A 264 -11.44 9.80 10.51
CA SER A 264 -11.05 9.16 11.76
C SER A 264 -10.10 7.98 11.50
N ILE A 265 -10.39 7.12 10.54
CA ILE A 265 -9.54 5.98 10.20
C ILE A 265 -8.18 6.45 9.69
N VAL A 266 -8.13 7.36 8.70
CA VAL A 266 -6.87 7.86 8.14
C VAL A 266 -6.05 8.60 9.20
N THR A 267 -6.67 9.44 10.03
CA THR A 267 -5.96 10.12 11.13
C THR A 267 -5.32 9.13 12.10
N ASN A 268 -6.01 8.05 12.44
CA ASN A 268 -5.48 7.06 13.39
C ASN A 268 -4.39 6.16 12.75
N LEU A 269 -4.48 5.84 11.46
CA LEU A 269 -3.38 5.23 10.72
C LEU A 269 -2.12 6.09 10.80
N LEU A 270 -2.22 7.36 10.40
CA LEU A 270 -1.08 8.29 10.38
C LEU A 270 -0.49 8.60 11.77
N LYS A 271 -1.28 8.44 12.83
CA LYS A 271 -0.84 8.60 14.23
C LYS A 271 -0.27 7.32 14.87
N GLY A 272 -0.25 6.19 14.14
CA GLY A 272 0.21 4.92 14.68
C GLY A 272 -0.76 4.23 15.65
N ASN A 273 -2.05 4.64 15.68
CA ASN A 273 -3.10 3.95 16.44
C ASN A 273 -3.61 2.71 15.68
N TYR A 274 -2.69 1.89 15.22
CA TYR A 274 -3.00 0.65 14.50
C TYR A 274 -1.90 -0.38 14.70
N TYR A 275 -2.18 -1.60 14.30
CA TYR A 275 -1.18 -2.63 14.10
C TYR A 275 -1.48 -3.44 12.85
N SER A 276 -0.45 -4.06 12.30
CA SER A 276 -0.51 -4.94 11.14
C SER A 276 -0.55 -6.39 11.58
N SER A 277 -1.29 -7.24 10.88
CA SER A 277 -1.45 -8.63 11.28
C SER A 277 -1.74 -9.54 10.09
N ASN A 278 -1.29 -10.79 10.23
CA ASN A 278 -1.70 -11.93 9.42
C ASN A 278 -2.46 -12.99 10.25
N GLY A 279 -3.03 -12.57 11.42
CA GLY A 279 -3.85 -13.43 12.28
C GLY A 279 -3.73 -13.16 13.78
N ALA A 280 -2.58 -12.66 14.26
CA ALA A 280 -2.42 -12.33 15.68
C ALA A 280 -3.28 -11.13 16.06
N VAL A 281 -3.81 -11.14 17.30
CA VAL A 281 -4.60 -10.04 17.86
C VAL A 281 -3.79 -9.33 18.93
N ILE A 282 -3.56 -8.03 18.76
CA ILE A 282 -2.90 -7.17 19.75
C ILE A 282 -3.96 -6.22 20.33
N THR A 283 -4.21 -6.33 21.63
CA THR A 283 -5.21 -5.48 22.30
C THR A 283 -4.60 -4.23 22.90
N GLN A 284 -3.35 -4.29 23.37
CA GLN A 284 -2.59 -3.17 23.90
C GLN A 284 -1.09 -3.47 23.92
N TRP A 285 -0.28 -2.44 23.84
CA TRP A 285 1.14 -2.48 24.14
C TRP A 285 1.59 -1.17 24.77
N GLY A 286 2.75 -1.16 25.37
CA GLY A 286 3.25 0.05 26.02
C GLY A 286 4.45 -0.19 26.92
N ILE A 287 4.68 0.77 27.83
CA ILE A 287 5.75 0.73 28.81
C ILE A 287 5.14 0.75 30.22
N ARG A 288 5.50 -0.22 31.05
CA ARG A 288 5.10 -0.33 32.44
C ARG A 288 6.35 -0.47 33.33
N ASN A 289 6.56 0.49 34.20
CA ASN A 289 7.76 0.51 35.10
C ASN A 289 9.11 0.51 34.35
N GLY A 290 9.17 0.92 33.10
CA GLY A 290 10.37 0.91 32.28
C GLY A 290 10.57 -0.37 31.47
N GLU A 291 9.60 -1.28 31.49
CA GLU A 291 9.59 -2.52 30.71
C GLU A 291 8.51 -2.44 29.63
N VAL A 292 8.85 -2.86 28.41
CA VAL A 292 7.89 -2.98 27.30
C VAL A 292 6.97 -4.16 27.58
N TYR A 293 5.68 -3.99 27.34
CA TYR A 293 4.69 -5.07 27.42
C TYR A 293 3.78 -5.07 26.20
N VAL A 294 3.19 -6.21 25.90
CA VAL A 294 2.13 -6.38 24.90
C VAL A 294 1.07 -7.33 25.44
N ASP A 295 -0.19 -6.98 25.26
CA ASP A 295 -1.33 -7.84 25.51
C ASP A 295 -1.83 -8.34 24.15
N CYS A 296 -1.70 -9.65 23.89
CA CYS A 296 -2.04 -10.23 22.59
C CYS A 296 -2.71 -11.60 22.75
N GLU A 297 -3.41 -12.03 21.71
CA GLU A 297 -4.01 -13.35 21.58
C GLU A 297 -3.51 -14.02 20.29
N ASN A 298 -3.58 -15.35 20.23
CA ASN A 298 -3.16 -16.14 19.08
C ASN A 298 -1.67 -15.97 18.71
N ALA A 299 -0.82 -15.76 19.70
CA ALA A 299 0.62 -15.66 19.52
C ALA A 299 1.33 -16.67 20.42
N GLU A 300 2.19 -17.51 19.85
CA GLU A 300 3.00 -18.46 20.61
C GLU A 300 4.22 -17.78 21.26
N ARG A 301 4.69 -16.70 20.63
CA ARG A 301 5.88 -15.98 21.08
C ARG A 301 5.82 -14.51 20.66
N VAL A 302 6.34 -13.65 21.51
CA VAL A 302 6.54 -12.22 21.23
C VAL A 302 8.03 -11.92 21.29
N ASN A 303 8.54 -11.24 20.26
CA ASN A 303 9.89 -10.70 20.23
C ASN A 303 9.81 -9.17 20.20
N PHE A 304 10.48 -8.52 21.17
CA PHE A 304 10.69 -7.09 21.11
C PHE A 304 12.02 -6.83 20.42
N ILE A 305 11.97 -6.13 19.29
CA ILE A 305 13.15 -5.80 18.48
C ILE A 305 13.44 -4.32 18.67
N CYS A 306 14.64 -3.98 19.06
CA CYS A 306 15.10 -2.60 19.17
C CYS A 306 16.46 -2.47 18.48
N GLY A 307 16.78 -1.24 18.03
CA GLY A 307 18.08 -0.93 17.47
C GLY A 307 19.17 -1.17 18.52
N GLY A 308 20.01 -2.17 18.28
CA GLY A 308 21.15 -2.53 19.12
C GLY A 308 22.43 -1.92 18.62
#